data_2ce1e998f80785d1052352ffdea492d6
#
_entry.id   2ce1e998f80785d1052352ffdea492d6
#
_cell.length_a   1.000
_cell.length_b   1.000
_cell.length_c   1.000
_cell.angle_alpha   90.00
_cell.angle_beta   90.00
_cell.angle_gamma   90.00
#
_symmetry.space_group_name_H-M   'P 1'
#
loop_
_entity.id
_entity.type
_entity.pdbx_description
1 polymer ?
#
loop_
_entity_poly.entity_id
_entity_poly.type
_entity_poly.pdbx_seq_one_letter_code
_entity_poly.pdbx_strand_id
1 'polypeptide(L)'
;MARSETASETLRCVLFGPFAHKDLPGVQERLTRSGLLQKAVVADRFLPERFIAYLGPYDNTTAVRAFVKQFRQQGIRTVKPILEGELSYGVEIASFSSREAAEKYLVSGRAPDMKGIKVTNRLGEPSGQVDLVFNAVTSEEEDRIRNLTKLYPAAELKSCY
;
A
#
# COMPACT_ATOMS: atom_id res chain seq x y z
N MET A 1 -44.59 -5.87 13.00
CA MET A 1 -43.98 -7.12 12.77
C MET A 1 -42.48 -7.02 12.79
N ALA A 2 -41.83 -8.08 13.18
CA ALA A 2 -40.37 -8.13 13.30
C ALA A 2 -39.62 -7.78 12.00
N ARG A 3 -40.19 -8.06 10.87
CA ARG A 3 -39.61 -7.73 9.57
C ARG A 3 -39.39 -6.26 9.32
N SER A 4 -40.32 -5.42 9.79
CA SER A 4 -40.21 -3.99 9.61
C SER A 4 -39.00 -3.43 10.35
N GLU A 5 -38.73 -3.96 11.51
CA GLU A 5 -37.59 -3.54 12.31
C GLU A 5 -36.28 -3.94 11.66
N THR A 6 -36.20 -5.18 11.16
CA THR A 6 -35.01 -5.67 10.46
C THR A 6 -34.75 -4.86 9.17
N ALA A 7 -35.80 -4.56 8.43
CA ALA A 7 -35.69 -3.82 7.17
C ALA A 7 -35.24 -2.38 7.37
N SER A 8 -35.46 -1.80 8.57
CA SER A 8 -35.06 -0.43 8.85
C SER A 8 -33.62 -0.32 9.34
N GLU A 9 -32.95 -1.44 9.60
CA GLU A 9 -31.58 -1.41 10.08
C GLU A 9 -30.62 -0.97 8.98
N THR A 10 -29.82 0.05 9.29
CA THR A 10 -28.84 0.59 8.36
C THR A 10 -27.54 -0.19 8.44
N LEU A 11 -27.09 -0.67 7.29
CA LEU A 11 -25.78 -1.34 7.19
C LEU A 11 -24.72 -0.31 6.85
N ARG A 12 -23.54 -0.49 7.43
CA ARG A 12 -22.41 0.42 7.28
C ARG A 12 -21.18 -0.30 6.81
N CYS A 13 -20.32 0.41 6.10
CA CYS A 13 -18.99 -0.07 5.76
C CYS A 13 -17.99 0.52 6.74
N VAL A 14 -17.21 -0.34 7.37
CA VAL A 14 -16.17 0.08 8.32
C VAL A 14 -14.85 -0.59 8.02
N LEU A 15 -13.77 0.12 8.33
CA LEU A 15 -12.39 -0.36 8.23
C LEU A 15 -11.84 -0.54 9.63
N PHE A 16 -11.19 -1.67 9.85
CA PHE A 16 -10.52 -1.97 11.11
C PHE A 16 -9.06 -2.32 10.81
N GLY A 17 -8.14 -1.52 11.28
CA GLY A 17 -6.71 -1.68 11.05
C GLY A 17 -5.92 -0.42 11.38
N PRO A 18 -4.61 -0.40 11.10
CA PRO A 18 -3.86 -1.44 10.39
C PRO A 18 -3.41 -2.60 11.30
N PHE A 19 -3.15 -3.74 10.66
CA PHE A 19 -2.54 -4.89 11.34
C PHE A 19 -1.33 -5.36 10.54
N ALA A 20 -0.30 -5.81 11.23
CA ALA A 20 0.78 -6.52 10.57
C ALA A 20 0.27 -7.89 10.10
N HIS A 21 0.80 -8.41 9.01
CA HIS A 21 0.41 -9.73 8.51
C HIS A 21 0.54 -10.83 9.57
N LYS A 22 1.57 -10.75 10.40
CA LYS A 22 1.81 -11.74 11.46
C LYS A 22 0.72 -11.76 12.53
N ASP A 23 0.01 -10.65 12.71
CA ASP A 23 -1.04 -10.53 13.73
C ASP A 23 -2.41 -10.95 13.19
N LEU A 24 -2.52 -11.10 11.88
CA LEU A 24 -3.80 -11.39 11.23
C LEU A 24 -4.46 -12.68 11.71
N PRO A 25 -3.74 -13.81 11.88
CA PRO A 25 -4.38 -15.03 12.36
C PRO A 25 -5.06 -14.88 13.72
N GLY A 26 -4.44 -14.16 14.65
CA GLY A 26 -5.02 -13.89 15.96
C GLY A 26 -6.27 -13.04 15.90
N VAL A 27 -6.26 -12.01 15.05
CA VAL A 27 -7.44 -11.16 14.82
C VAL A 27 -8.57 -11.98 14.22
N GLN A 28 -8.27 -12.80 13.22
CA GLN A 28 -9.25 -13.65 12.56
C GLN A 28 -9.88 -14.64 13.52
N GLU A 29 -9.11 -15.20 14.45
CA GLU A 29 -9.65 -16.09 15.46
C GLU A 29 -10.67 -15.38 16.35
N ARG A 30 -10.37 -14.15 16.77
CA ARG A 30 -11.30 -13.35 17.57
C ARG A 30 -12.56 -13.00 16.81
N LEU A 31 -12.43 -12.70 15.51
CA LEU A 31 -13.58 -12.43 14.66
C LEU A 31 -14.45 -13.68 14.48
N THR A 32 -13.84 -14.85 14.39
CA THR A 32 -14.57 -16.10 14.32
C THR A 32 -15.42 -16.30 15.57
N ARG A 33 -14.86 -16.04 16.74
CA ARG A 33 -15.58 -16.14 18.01
C ARG A 33 -16.74 -15.15 18.11
N SER A 34 -16.61 -14.00 17.48
CA SER A 34 -17.65 -12.96 17.44
C SER A 34 -18.65 -13.14 16.31
N GLY A 35 -18.48 -14.16 15.46
CA GLY A 35 -19.35 -14.39 14.32
C GLY A 35 -19.19 -13.39 13.18
N LEU A 36 -18.06 -12.69 13.12
CA LEU A 36 -17.85 -11.60 12.17
C LEU A 36 -16.85 -11.92 11.04
N LEU A 37 -16.16 -13.06 11.14
CA LEU A 37 -15.11 -13.38 10.15
C LEU A 37 -15.63 -13.41 8.72
N GLN A 38 -16.83 -13.89 8.50
CA GLN A 38 -17.44 -14.01 7.18
C GLN A 38 -17.67 -12.64 6.51
N LYS A 39 -17.79 -11.59 7.30
CA LYS A 39 -18.02 -10.24 6.80
C LYS A 39 -16.73 -9.48 6.55
N ALA A 40 -15.60 -10.00 7.04
CA ALA A 40 -14.30 -9.35 6.93
C ALA A 40 -13.63 -9.69 5.62
N VAL A 41 -13.12 -8.68 4.93
CA VAL A 41 -12.27 -8.84 3.74
C VAL A 41 -10.92 -8.24 4.07
N VAL A 42 -9.87 -9.02 3.84
CA VAL A 42 -8.50 -8.55 4.06
C VAL A 42 -8.08 -7.69 2.88
N ALA A 43 -7.64 -6.48 3.13
CA ALA A 43 -7.17 -5.55 2.12
C ALA A 43 -5.76 -5.11 2.45
N ASP A 44 -4.85 -5.27 1.50
CA ASP A 44 -3.48 -4.78 1.67
C ASP A 44 -3.46 -3.26 1.73
N ARG A 45 -2.66 -2.73 2.64
CA ARG A 45 -2.41 -1.31 2.74
C ARG A 45 -1.14 -0.98 1.95
N PHE A 46 -1.24 -0.03 1.05
CA PHE A 46 -0.14 0.36 0.18
C PHE A 46 0.54 1.61 0.69
N LEU A 47 1.83 1.73 0.41
CA LEU A 47 2.57 2.95 0.63
C LEU A 47 2.08 4.03 -0.36
N PRO A 48 2.24 5.32 -0.02
CA PRO A 48 1.83 6.39 -0.92
C PRO A 48 2.51 6.30 -2.29
N GLU A 49 1.81 6.75 -3.32
CA GLU A 49 2.37 6.92 -4.66
C GLU A 49 3.56 7.87 -4.61
N ARG A 50 4.58 7.57 -5.41
CA ARG A 50 5.77 8.41 -5.49
C ARG A 50 6.07 8.76 -6.95
N PHE A 51 6.85 9.82 -7.12
CA PHE A 51 7.35 10.26 -8.43
C PHE A 51 8.83 9.92 -8.50
N ILE A 52 9.22 9.23 -9.55
CA ILE A 52 10.59 8.72 -9.66
C ILE A 52 11.27 9.25 -10.91
N ALA A 53 12.60 9.37 -10.82
CA ALA A 53 13.44 9.51 -11.99
C ALA A 53 13.66 8.10 -12.53
N TYR A 54 13.15 7.84 -13.72
CA TYR A 54 13.05 6.51 -14.32
C TYR A 54 13.88 6.40 -15.57
N LEU A 55 14.53 5.26 -15.73
CA LEU A 55 15.28 4.94 -16.95
C LEU A 55 14.94 3.50 -17.35
N GLY A 56 14.63 3.32 -18.63
CA GLY A 56 14.27 2.01 -19.20
C GLY A 56 13.04 2.11 -20.09
N PRO A 57 12.39 0.98 -20.39
CA PRO A 57 12.72 -0.38 -19.94
C PRO A 57 13.89 -0.99 -20.69
N TYR A 58 14.55 -1.96 -20.05
CA TYR A 58 15.61 -2.76 -20.63
C TYR A 58 15.08 -4.16 -21.00
N ASP A 59 15.89 -4.93 -21.70
CA ASP A 59 15.43 -6.22 -22.26
C ASP A 59 15.18 -7.31 -21.23
N ASN A 60 15.93 -7.29 -20.13
CA ASN A 60 15.84 -8.36 -19.13
C ASN A 60 16.39 -7.92 -17.77
N THR A 61 16.21 -8.76 -16.77
CA THR A 61 16.66 -8.53 -15.40
C THR A 61 18.18 -8.38 -15.29
N THR A 62 18.93 -9.14 -16.08
CA THR A 62 20.40 -9.06 -16.07
C THR A 62 20.88 -7.67 -16.49
N ALA A 63 20.27 -7.10 -17.53
CA ALA A 63 20.60 -5.74 -17.98
C ALA A 63 20.28 -4.72 -16.91
N VAL A 64 19.10 -4.82 -16.28
CA VAL A 64 18.68 -3.92 -15.20
C VAL A 64 19.69 -3.95 -14.04
N ARG A 65 20.08 -5.13 -13.61
CA ARG A 65 21.03 -5.29 -12.50
C ARG A 65 22.42 -4.75 -12.84
N ALA A 66 22.84 -4.91 -14.09
CA ALA A 66 24.11 -4.36 -14.55
C ALA A 66 24.10 -2.83 -14.47
N PHE A 67 23.01 -2.18 -14.89
CA PHE A 67 22.87 -0.73 -14.77
C PHE A 67 22.84 -0.25 -13.34
N VAL A 68 22.11 -0.94 -12.46
CA VAL A 68 22.09 -0.60 -11.04
C VAL A 68 23.51 -0.65 -10.44
N LYS A 69 24.25 -1.69 -10.75
CA LYS A 69 25.62 -1.85 -10.29
C LYS A 69 26.51 -0.71 -10.80
N GLN A 70 26.39 -0.36 -12.07
CA GLN A 70 27.14 0.72 -12.69
C GLN A 70 26.85 2.06 -12.01
N PHE A 71 25.59 2.38 -11.76
CA PHE A 71 25.22 3.62 -11.09
C PHE A 71 25.75 3.67 -9.66
N ARG A 72 25.70 2.56 -8.94
CA ARG A 72 26.23 2.49 -7.58
C ARG A 72 27.74 2.70 -7.56
N GLN A 73 28.44 2.20 -8.55
CA GLN A 73 29.88 2.43 -8.70
C GLN A 73 30.21 3.90 -8.98
N GLN A 74 29.26 4.63 -9.60
CA GLN A 74 29.40 6.06 -9.83
C GLN A 74 28.97 6.91 -8.63
N GLY A 75 28.61 6.27 -7.52
CA GLY A 75 28.22 6.98 -6.29
C GLY A 75 26.74 7.24 -6.14
N ILE A 76 25.91 6.78 -7.07
CA ILE A 76 24.45 6.96 -7.00
C ILE A 76 23.88 5.80 -6.20
N ARG A 77 23.60 6.04 -4.92
CA ARG A 77 23.18 4.98 -4.00
C ARG A 77 21.67 4.77 -3.93
N THR A 78 20.88 5.73 -4.42
CA THR A 78 19.42 5.65 -4.40
C THR A 78 18.84 4.76 -5.50
N VAL A 79 19.67 4.31 -6.42
CA VAL A 79 19.23 3.54 -7.57
C VAL A 79 18.73 2.15 -7.17
N LYS A 80 17.60 1.75 -7.73
CA LYS A 80 16.95 0.46 -7.48
C LYS A 80 16.43 -0.16 -8.75
N PRO A 81 16.51 -1.50 -8.89
CA PRO A 81 15.87 -2.16 -10.01
C PRO A 81 14.37 -2.23 -9.79
N ILE A 82 13.61 -2.14 -10.87
CA ILE A 82 12.17 -2.37 -10.85
C ILE A 82 11.92 -3.69 -11.58
N LEU A 83 11.53 -4.71 -10.83
CA LEU A 83 11.40 -6.07 -11.35
C LEU A 83 9.97 -6.50 -11.59
N GLU A 84 9.00 -5.74 -11.10
CA GLU A 84 7.58 -6.07 -11.18
C GLU A 84 6.74 -4.84 -11.54
N GLY A 85 5.54 -5.09 -12.09
CA GLY A 85 4.57 -4.06 -12.40
C GLY A 85 4.78 -3.42 -13.76
N GLU A 86 4.08 -2.32 -13.99
CA GLU A 86 4.09 -1.61 -15.28
C GLU A 86 5.44 -1.03 -15.66
N LEU A 87 6.25 -0.69 -14.67
CA LEU A 87 7.58 -0.11 -14.87
C LEU A 87 8.68 -1.17 -14.82
N SER A 88 8.32 -2.44 -14.88
CA SER A 88 9.29 -3.54 -14.79
C SER A 88 10.35 -3.45 -15.90
N TYR A 89 11.51 -4.00 -15.58
CA TYR A 89 12.73 -3.93 -16.40
C TYR A 89 13.30 -2.52 -16.52
N GLY A 90 12.85 -1.61 -15.66
CA GLY A 90 13.41 -0.28 -15.56
C GLY A 90 14.23 -0.09 -14.30
N VAL A 91 14.77 1.10 -14.16
CA VAL A 91 15.59 1.49 -13.04
C VAL A 91 15.01 2.76 -12.42
N GLU A 92 14.80 2.71 -11.10
CA GLU A 92 14.46 3.89 -10.32
C GLU A 92 15.76 4.53 -9.85
N ILE A 93 16.04 5.74 -10.33
CA ILE A 93 17.28 6.45 -9.99
C ILE A 93 17.13 7.19 -8.67
N ALA A 94 16.00 7.85 -8.48
CA ALA A 94 15.67 8.56 -7.25
C ALA A 94 14.15 8.66 -7.12
N SER A 95 13.66 8.85 -5.90
CA SER A 95 12.23 8.86 -5.60
C SER A 95 11.86 10.11 -4.79
N PHE A 96 10.72 10.68 -5.11
CA PHE A 96 10.26 11.93 -4.52
C PHE A 96 8.77 11.88 -4.22
N SER A 97 8.33 12.70 -3.26
CA SER A 97 6.92 12.76 -2.88
C SER A 97 6.08 13.61 -3.83
N SER A 98 6.72 14.42 -4.69
CA SER A 98 6.01 15.25 -5.66
C SER A 98 6.70 15.22 -7.01
N ARG A 99 5.91 15.46 -8.07
CA ARG A 99 6.44 15.56 -9.44
C ARG A 99 7.43 16.71 -9.55
N GLU A 100 7.13 17.85 -8.91
CA GLU A 100 8.00 19.01 -8.94
C GLU A 100 9.39 18.71 -8.39
N ALA A 101 9.45 17.99 -7.26
CA ALA A 101 10.74 17.62 -6.67
C ALA A 101 11.53 16.70 -7.59
N ALA A 102 10.86 15.77 -8.26
CA ALA A 102 11.49 14.88 -9.23
C ALA A 102 12.04 15.64 -10.44
N GLU A 103 11.27 16.58 -10.96
CA GLU A 103 11.69 17.43 -12.09
C GLU A 103 12.87 18.30 -11.72
N LYS A 104 12.87 18.89 -10.54
CA LYS A 104 14.01 19.67 -10.04
C LYS A 104 15.28 18.84 -9.94
N TYR A 105 15.14 17.58 -9.51
CA TYR A 105 16.27 16.66 -9.44
C TYR A 105 16.93 16.48 -10.81
N LEU A 106 16.13 16.32 -11.88
CA LEU A 106 16.67 16.09 -13.22
C LEU A 106 17.49 17.26 -13.74
N VAL A 107 17.20 18.49 -13.32
CA VAL A 107 17.92 19.69 -13.77
C VAL A 107 18.93 20.20 -12.74
N SER A 108 19.09 19.49 -11.62
CA SER A 108 19.94 19.95 -10.50
C SER A 108 21.44 19.70 -10.68
N GLY A 109 21.80 18.92 -11.68
CA GLY A 109 23.18 18.45 -11.85
C GLY A 109 23.55 17.24 -11.00
N ARG A 110 22.67 16.80 -10.10
CA ARG A 110 22.89 15.61 -9.28
C ARG A 110 22.43 14.33 -9.96
N ALA A 111 21.53 14.46 -10.93
CA ALA A 111 21.07 13.33 -11.71
C ALA A 111 22.17 12.86 -12.67
N PRO A 112 22.24 11.54 -12.98
CA PRO A 112 23.16 11.04 -13.98
C PRO A 112 22.94 11.72 -15.33
N ASP A 113 24.02 12.02 -16.04
CA ASP A 113 23.94 12.61 -17.39
C ASP A 113 23.67 11.49 -18.39
N MET A 114 22.42 11.05 -18.45
CA MET A 114 21.99 10.00 -19.38
C MET A 114 20.71 10.40 -20.09
N LYS A 115 20.68 10.10 -21.38
CA LYS A 115 19.48 10.33 -22.18
C LYS A 115 18.38 9.35 -21.79
N GLY A 116 17.14 9.82 -21.82
CA GLY A 116 15.99 8.99 -21.59
C GLY A 116 15.50 8.91 -20.14
N ILE A 117 16.20 9.59 -19.22
CA ILE A 117 15.69 9.69 -17.84
C ILE A 117 14.45 10.58 -17.85
N LYS A 118 13.37 10.09 -17.29
CA LYS A 118 12.12 10.84 -17.22
C LYS A 118 11.47 10.70 -15.85
N VAL A 119 10.58 11.63 -15.52
CA VAL A 119 9.76 11.54 -14.32
C VAL A 119 8.53 10.73 -14.66
N THR A 120 8.25 9.75 -13.82
CA THR A 120 6.99 8.99 -13.90
C THR A 120 6.51 8.70 -12.48
N ASN A 121 5.22 8.42 -12.34
CA ASN A 121 4.69 8.03 -11.05
C ASN A 121 4.83 6.51 -10.86
N ARG A 122 5.15 6.11 -9.65
CA ARG A 122 5.23 4.72 -9.25
C ARG A 122 4.20 4.47 -8.16
N LEU A 123 3.30 3.52 -8.42
CA LEU A 123 2.31 3.13 -7.42
C LEU A 123 3.01 2.61 -6.19
N GLY A 124 2.43 2.88 -5.03
CA GLY A 124 2.98 2.43 -3.77
C GLY A 124 3.04 0.91 -3.69
N GLU A 125 4.07 0.42 -3.05
CA GLU A 125 4.23 -1.00 -2.78
C GLU A 125 3.37 -1.40 -1.58
N PRO A 126 3.02 -2.70 -1.45
CA PRO A 126 2.37 -3.17 -0.22
C PRO A 126 3.22 -2.82 1.00
N SER A 127 2.60 -2.25 2.01
CA SER A 127 3.31 -1.78 3.20
C SER A 127 3.67 -2.90 4.18
N GLY A 128 3.18 -4.12 3.95
CA GLY A 128 3.28 -5.21 4.92
C GLY A 128 2.17 -5.17 5.97
N GLN A 129 1.29 -4.20 5.88
CA GLN A 129 0.14 -4.07 6.75
C GLN A 129 -1.16 -4.27 5.99
N VAL A 130 -2.19 -4.70 6.70
CA VAL A 130 -3.51 -4.94 6.13
C VAL A 130 -4.58 -4.22 6.94
N ASP A 131 -5.69 -3.92 6.29
CA ASP A 131 -6.92 -3.52 6.95
C ASP A 131 -7.95 -4.63 6.78
N LEU A 132 -8.88 -4.70 7.71
CA LEU A 132 -10.06 -5.54 7.56
C LEU A 132 -11.22 -4.65 7.17
N VAL A 133 -11.85 -4.98 6.05
CA VAL A 133 -12.99 -4.23 5.51
C VAL A 133 -14.25 -5.02 5.79
N PHE A 134 -15.19 -4.37 6.46
CA PHE A 134 -16.52 -4.93 6.72
C PHE A 134 -17.53 -4.12 5.92
N ASN A 135 -17.93 -4.65 4.78
CA ASN A 135 -18.76 -3.90 3.82
C ASN A 135 -20.17 -3.59 4.30
N ALA A 136 -20.73 -4.48 5.11
CA ALA A 136 -22.12 -4.32 5.56
C ALA A 136 -22.27 -4.88 6.97
N VAL A 137 -22.16 -4.01 7.96
CA VAL A 137 -22.34 -4.39 9.37
C VAL A 137 -23.49 -3.58 9.99
N THR A 138 -24.17 -4.23 10.93
CA THR A 138 -25.18 -3.57 11.75
C THR A 138 -24.48 -2.76 12.86
N SER A 139 -25.25 -1.89 13.53
CA SER A 139 -24.73 -1.15 14.69
C SER A 139 -24.21 -2.07 15.78
N GLU A 140 -24.91 -3.17 16.03
CA GLU A 140 -24.49 -4.16 17.03
C GLU A 140 -23.16 -4.82 16.62
N GLU A 141 -23.03 -5.19 15.35
CA GLU A 141 -21.80 -5.78 14.84
C GLU A 141 -20.64 -4.80 14.90
N GLU A 142 -20.90 -3.54 14.55
CA GLU A 142 -19.88 -2.48 14.67
C GLU A 142 -19.41 -2.34 16.12
N ASP A 143 -20.30 -2.41 17.09
CA ASP A 143 -19.94 -2.34 18.51
C ASP A 143 -19.07 -3.51 18.93
N ARG A 144 -19.32 -4.71 18.40
CA ARG A 144 -18.47 -5.86 18.67
C ARG A 144 -17.05 -5.65 18.10
N ILE A 145 -16.95 -5.09 16.91
CA ILE A 145 -15.65 -4.75 16.32
C ILE A 145 -14.98 -3.68 17.17
N ARG A 146 -15.71 -2.67 17.60
CA ARG A 146 -15.19 -1.59 18.44
C ARG A 146 -14.60 -2.13 19.74
N ASN A 147 -15.22 -3.15 20.31
CA ASN A 147 -14.68 -3.79 21.52
C ASN A 147 -13.33 -4.47 21.26
N LEU A 148 -13.08 -4.93 20.05
CA LEU A 148 -11.80 -5.53 19.70
C LEU A 148 -10.69 -4.49 19.58
N THR A 149 -11.02 -3.22 19.36
CA THR A 149 -10.00 -2.16 19.27
C THR A 149 -9.23 -2.00 20.57
N LYS A 150 -9.83 -2.38 21.70
CA LYS A 150 -9.17 -2.33 23.00
C LYS A 150 -7.99 -3.30 23.10
N LEU A 151 -8.01 -4.36 22.30
CA LEU A 151 -6.95 -5.37 22.27
C LEU A 151 -5.85 -5.04 21.25
N TYR A 152 -6.11 -4.09 20.36
CA TYR A 152 -5.19 -3.71 19.30
C TYR A 152 -5.04 -2.19 19.26
N PRO A 153 -4.25 -1.61 20.18
CA PRO A 153 -4.16 -0.14 20.32
C PRO A 153 -3.70 0.60 19.08
N ALA A 154 -2.93 -0.07 18.22
CA ALA A 154 -2.46 0.53 16.97
C ALA A 154 -3.50 0.52 15.86
N ALA A 155 -4.57 -0.25 16.02
CA ALA A 155 -5.64 -0.34 15.03
C ALA A 155 -6.79 0.61 15.39
N GLU A 156 -7.39 1.18 14.36
CA GLU A 156 -8.52 2.08 14.51
C GLU A 156 -9.73 1.51 13.77
N LEU A 157 -10.91 1.85 14.24
CA LEU A 157 -12.15 1.56 13.55
C LEU A 157 -12.67 2.87 12.96
N LYS A 158 -12.88 2.89 11.66
CA LYS A 158 -13.38 4.09 10.98
C LYS A 158 -14.27 3.73 9.80
N SER A 159 -15.03 4.71 9.33
CA SER A 159 -15.85 4.55 8.13
C SER A 159 -14.96 4.31 6.90
N CYS A 160 -15.48 3.53 5.94
CA CYS A 160 -14.81 3.30 4.67
C CYS A 160 -14.71 4.58 3.81
N TYR A 161 -15.55 5.56 4.07
CA TYR A 161 -15.67 6.78 3.26
C TYR A 161 -15.40 8.04 4.05
#